data_ff2689ee4b53fafb227dccfa465a664f
#
_entry.id   ff2689ee4b53fafb227dccfa465a664f
#
_cell.length_a   1.000
_cell.length_b   1.000
_cell.length_c   1.000
_cell.angle_alpha   90.00
_cell.angle_beta   90.00
_cell.angle_gamma   90.00
#
_symmetry.space_group_name_H-M   'P 1'
#
loop_
_entity.id
_entity.type
_entity.pdbx_description
1 polymer ?
#
loop_
_entity_poly.entity_id
_entity_poly.type
_entity_poly.pdbx_seq_one_letter_code
_entity_poly.pdbx_strand_id
1 'polypeptide(L)'
;MLRGEIYRAALDPVLGSEQGGTRPVVVVQNNVGNRYSPTVIVLAVTSRMNKARLPTHIEVPSPIGGLPRDSVILAEQVRTLD
;
A
#
# COMPACT_ATOMS: atom_id res chain seq x y z
N MET A 1 8.24 -12.35 -0.27
CA MET A 1 7.46 -11.18 0.20
C MET A 1 7.15 -11.34 1.67
N LEU A 2 7.49 -10.36 2.47
CA LEU A 2 7.26 -10.43 3.91
C LEU A 2 6.32 -9.30 4.34
N ARG A 3 5.53 -9.57 5.37
CA ARG A 3 4.63 -8.59 5.97
C ARG A 3 5.42 -7.35 6.41
N GLY A 4 4.93 -6.17 6.04
CA GLY A 4 5.55 -4.89 6.34
C GLY A 4 6.47 -4.37 5.25
N GLU A 5 6.84 -5.18 4.28
CA GLU A 5 7.65 -4.72 3.16
C GLU A 5 6.84 -3.88 2.19
N ILE A 6 7.53 -2.95 1.52
CA ILE A 6 6.92 -2.04 0.53
C ILE A 6 7.44 -2.43 -0.85
N TYR A 7 6.50 -2.59 -1.78
CA TYR A 7 6.78 -2.90 -3.18
C TYR A 7 6.05 -1.92 -4.08
N ARG A 8 6.43 -1.86 -5.34
CA ARG A 8 5.66 -1.15 -6.36
C ARG A 8 4.73 -2.14 -7.05
N ALA A 9 3.47 -1.73 -7.22
CA ALA A 9 2.46 -2.59 -7.84
C ALA A 9 1.53 -1.76 -8.71
N ALA A 10 1.02 -2.41 -9.78
CA ALA A 10 -0.01 -1.83 -10.62
C ALA A 10 -1.37 -2.07 -9.96
N LEU A 11 -2.08 -0.98 -9.68
CA LEU A 11 -3.36 -1.03 -8.98
C LEU A 11 -4.56 -0.85 -9.91
N ASP A 12 -4.35 -0.68 -11.20
CA ASP A 12 -5.45 -0.63 -12.16
C ASP A 12 -5.94 -2.06 -12.48
N PRO A 13 -7.24 -2.23 -12.77
CA PRO A 13 -8.30 -1.22 -12.72
C PRO A 13 -8.72 -0.90 -11.28
N VAL A 14 -9.27 0.30 -11.10
CA VAL A 14 -9.77 0.76 -9.80
C VAL A 14 -11.26 1.05 -9.87
N LEU A 15 -11.90 1.07 -8.69
CA LEU A 15 -13.30 1.42 -8.52
C LEU A 15 -13.41 2.67 -7.64
N GLY A 16 -14.20 3.65 -8.09
CA GLY A 16 -14.45 4.85 -7.32
C GLY A 16 -13.18 5.66 -7.03
N SER A 17 -12.98 6.02 -5.78
CA SER A 17 -11.87 6.86 -5.33
C SER A 17 -10.60 6.09 -4.95
N GLU A 18 -10.51 4.81 -5.30
CA GLU A 18 -9.29 4.03 -5.05
C GLU A 18 -8.09 4.61 -5.80
N GLN A 19 -6.90 4.41 -5.23
CA GLN A 19 -5.67 4.80 -5.89
C GLN A 19 -5.37 3.85 -7.06
N GLY A 20 -5.11 4.41 -8.23
CA GLY A 20 -4.77 3.66 -9.43
C GLY A 20 -3.32 3.85 -9.84
N GLY A 21 -2.95 3.25 -10.97
CA GLY A 21 -1.60 3.33 -11.52
C GLY A 21 -0.59 2.47 -10.77
N THR A 22 0.68 2.60 -11.13
CA THR A 22 1.77 1.90 -10.44
C THR A 22 2.20 2.73 -9.23
N ARG A 23 2.08 2.15 -8.05
CA ARG A 23 2.30 2.85 -6.78
C ARG A 23 2.97 1.94 -5.76
N PRO A 24 3.59 2.54 -4.73
CA PRO A 24 4.03 1.74 -3.60
C PRO A 24 2.83 1.12 -2.88
N VAL A 25 3.02 -0.09 -2.41
CA VAL A 25 2.04 -0.79 -1.57
C VAL A 25 2.79 -1.43 -0.40
N VAL A 26 2.14 -1.53 0.75
CA VAL A 26 2.70 -2.24 1.89
C VAL A 26 1.99 -3.57 2.07
N VAL A 27 2.78 -4.63 2.24
CA VAL A 27 2.26 -5.99 2.45
C VAL A 27 1.74 -6.11 3.88
N VAL A 28 0.47 -6.45 4.03
CA VAL A 28 -0.15 -6.66 5.34
C VAL A 28 -0.57 -8.10 5.58
N GLN A 29 -0.60 -8.93 4.53
CA GLN A 29 -0.88 -10.35 4.66
C GLN A 29 0.18 -11.03 5.53
N ASN A 30 -0.23 -11.98 6.38
CA ASN A 30 0.72 -12.69 7.23
C ASN A 30 1.69 -13.53 6.38
N ASN A 31 2.84 -13.87 6.97
CA ASN A 31 3.92 -14.52 6.22
C ASN A 31 3.61 -15.97 5.82
N VAL A 32 2.69 -16.63 6.50
CA VAL A 32 2.22 -17.96 6.08
C VAL A 32 1.45 -17.83 4.77
N GLY A 33 0.53 -16.87 4.69
CA GLY A 33 -0.19 -16.58 3.45
C GLY A 33 0.76 -16.14 2.35
N ASN A 34 1.74 -15.28 2.65
CA ASN A 34 2.71 -14.81 1.68
C ASN A 34 3.52 -15.95 1.06
N ARG A 35 3.77 -17.02 1.82
CA ARG A 35 4.53 -18.17 1.35
C ARG A 35 3.72 -19.09 0.45
N TYR A 36 2.45 -19.29 0.76
CA TYR A 36 1.65 -20.36 0.13
C TYR A 36 0.52 -19.87 -0.76
N SER A 37 0.02 -18.65 -0.56
CA SER A 37 -1.08 -18.11 -1.36
C SER A 37 -0.57 -17.56 -2.70
N PRO A 38 -1.33 -17.74 -3.80
CA PRO A 38 -1.01 -17.07 -5.07
C PRO A 38 -1.32 -15.58 -5.05
N THR A 39 -1.99 -15.08 -4.02
CA THR A 39 -2.36 -13.67 -3.90
C THR A 39 -1.76 -13.06 -2.64
N VAL A 40 -1.67 -11.73 -2.62
CA VAL A 40 -1.15 -10.97 -1.49
C VAL A 40 -2.06 -9.81 -1.17
N ILE A 41 -2.34 -9.60 0.12
CA ILE A 41 -3.15 -8.50 0.60
C ILE A 41 -2.24 -7.33 0.95
N VAL A 42 -2.53 -6.15 0.37
CA VAL A 42 -1.70 -4.96 0.50
C VAL A 42 -2.56 -3.74 0.79
N LEU A 43 -1.92 -2.69 1.28
CA LEU A 43 -2.51 -1.35 1.42
C LEU A 43 -1.82 -0.40 0.46
N ALA A 44 -2.60 0.48 -0.18
CA ALA A 44 -2.06 1.49 -1.09
C ALA A 44 -1.31 2.57 -0.30
N VAL A 45 -0.25 3.10 -0.91
CA VAL A 45 0.57 4.18 -0.35
C VAL A 45 0.56 5.34 -1.34
N THR A 46 0.45 6.57 -0.85
CA THR A 46 0.49 7.76 -1.68
C THR A 46 1.43 8.80 -1.09
N SER A 47 2.09 9.58 -1.97
CA SER A 47 2.88 10.74 -1.55
C SER A 47 2.07 12.04 -1.58
N ARG A 48 0.77 11.98 -1.87
CA ARG A 48 -0.09 13.17 -1.92
C ARG A 48 -0.47 13.60 -0.52
N MET A 49 0.33 14.50 0.04
CA MET A 49 0.18 14.93 1.42
C MET A 49 -0.89 16.00 1.64
N ASN A 50 -1.44 16.57 0.54
CA ASN A 50 -2.45 17.62 0.61
C ASN A 50 -3.88 17.12 0.68
N LYS A 51 -4.10 15.81 0.66
CA LYS A 51 -5.42 15.25 0.83
C LYS A 51 -5.91 15.39 2.26
N ALA A 52 -7.23 15.51 2.42
CA ALA A 52 -7.82 15.46 3.75
C ALA A 52 -7.47 14.14 4.43
N ARG A 53 -7.07 14.22 5.70
CA ARG A 53 -6.66 13.05 6.46
C ARG A 53 -7.86 12.35 7.05
N LEU A 54 -7.87 11.03 6.90
CA LEU A 54 -8.81 10.16 7.58
C LEU A 54 -8.13 9.47 8.77
N PRO A 55 -8.88 9.02 9.78
CA PRO A 55 -8.28 8.27 10.88
C PRO A 55 -7.52 7.01 10.43
N THR A 56 -7.86 6.48 9.26
CA THR A 56 -7.21 5.31 8.67
C THR A 56 -5.89 5.63 7.96
N HIS A 57 -5.53 6.90 7.82
CA HIS A 57 -4.29 7.31 7.17
C HIS A 57 -3.12 7.23 8.15
N ILE A 58 -2.03 6.60 7.73
CA ILE A 58 -0.82 6.42 8.53
C ILE A 58 0.33 7.11 7.82
N GLU A 59 0.95 8.10 8.47
CA GLU A 59 2.10 8.80 7.89
C GLU A 59 3.36 7.96 8.01
N VAL A 60 4.13 7.92 6.92
CA VAL A 60 5.41 7.24 6.86
C VAL A 60 6.43 8.23 6.29
N PRO A 61 7.30 8.81 7.13
CA PRO A 61 8.32 9.73 6.63
C PRO A 61 9.39 8.99 5.83
N SER A 62 9.93 9.64 4.80
CA SER A 62 11.08 9.15 4.06
C SER A 62 12.30 9.13 4.99
N PRO A 63 13.21 8.15 4.89
CA PRO A 63 13.25 7.05 3.90
C PRO A 63 12.72 5.71 4.42
N ILE A 64 11.84 5.72 5.40
CA ILE A 64 11.28 4.50 5.98
C ILE A 64 10.67 3.65 4.86
N GLY A 65 10.93 2.34 4.88
CA GLY A 65 10.44 1.40 3.88
C GLY A 65 11.02 1.61 2.49
N GLY A 66 12.10 2.40 2.35
CA GLY A 66 12.70 2.72 1.07
C GLY A 66 11.94 3.76 0.27
N LEU A 67 10.97 4.45 0.87
CA LEU A 67 10.17 5.46 0.19
C LEU A 67 11.00 6.72 -0.06
N PRO A 68 11.02 7.25 -1.30
CA PRO A 68 11.80 8.44 -1.63
C PRO A 68 11.19 9.75 -1.12
N ARG A 69 9.92 9.73 -0.74
CA ARG A 69 9.17 10.90 -0.27
C ARG A 69 8.36 10.53 0.97
N ASP A 70 8.07 11.53 1.79
CA ASP A 70 7.10 11.37 2.86
C ASP A 70 5.78 10.91 2.26
N SER A 71 5.19 9.88 2.85
CA SER A 71 4.06 9.17 2.27
C SER A 71 3.00 8.90 3.32
N VAL A 72 1.84 8.46 2.84
CA VAL A 72 0.71 8.08 3.68
C VAL A 72 0.24 6.69 3.26
N ILE A 73 0.12 5.79 4.21
CA ILE A 73 -0.52 4.50 4.00
C ILE A 73 -2.03 4.71 4.14
N LEU A 74 -2.77 4.30 3.12
CA LEU A 74 -4.23 4.43 3.07
C LEU A 74 -4.85 3.12 3.54
N ALA A 75 -5.01 2.97 4.85
CA ALA A 75 -5.44 1.70 5.44
C ALA A 75 -6.89 1.34 5.08
N GLU A 76 -7.67 2.29 4.58
CA GLU A 76 -9.01 2.00 4.05
C GLU A 76 -8.99 1.44 2.62
N GLN A 77 -7.84 1.49 1.93
CA GLN A 77 -7.71 1.00 0.56
C GLN A 77 -6.95 -0.33 0.52
N VAL A 78 -7.65 -1.35 0.95
CA VAL A 78 -7.13 -2.73 0.99
C VAL A 78 -7.29 -3.36 -0.39
N ARG A 79 -6.23 -3.96 -0.91
CA ARG A 79 -6.23 -4.61 -2.22
C ARG A 79 -5.67 -6.02 -2.10
N THR A 80 -6.25 -6.92 -2.89
CA THR A 80 -5.72 -8.28 -3.07
C THR A 80 -5.15 -8.37 -4.47
N LEU A 81 -3.87 -8.69 -4.57
CA LEU A 81 -3.14 -8.73 -5.84
C LEU A 81 -2.61 -10.14 -6.12
N ASP A 82 -2.53 -10.46 -7.40
CA ASP A 82 -1.88 -11.70 -7.85
C ASP A 82 -0.37 -11.59 -7.86
#